data_eee2e0e31290b124102735bbb33a5cd5
#
_entry.id   eee2e0e31290b124102735bbb33a5cd5
#
_cell.length_a   1.000
_cell.length_b   1.000
_cell.length_c   1.000
_cell.angle_alpha   90.00
_cell.angle_beta   90.00
_cell.angle_gamma   90.00
#
_symmetry.space_group_name_H-M   'P 1'
#
loop_
_entity.id
_entity.type
_entity.pdbx_description
1 polymer ?
#
loop_
_entity_poly.entity_id
_entity_poly.type
_entity_poly.pdbx_seq_one_letter_code
_entity_poly.pdbx_strand_id
1 'polypeptide(L)'
;MQLLIHFGIVTRQMSAATGIIASSIRNKLQHALQAKHMEVINESYMHNVPKGAETHFKVVVVSDQFDGLPLIKRHRMVNDVLKEELQNGVHALSIVAKTPQQWETSDKIVESSPNCRGGFGK
;
A
#
# COMPACT_ATOMS: atom_id res chain seq x y z
N MET A 1 0.25 34.76 1.91
CA MET A 1 0.46 34.22 1.97
C MET A 1 0.32 33.48 1.82
N GLN A 2 0.22 33.32 1.65
CA GLN A 2 0.33 32.54 1.42
C GLN A 2 0.53 31.73 0.97
N LEU A 3 0.60 31.80 0.47
CA LEU A 3 0.96 30.97 -0.04
C LEU A 3 1.35 30.19 -0.21
N LEU A 4 1.41 30.27 -0.46
CA LEU A 4 1.98 29.45 -0.66
C LEU A 4 2.08 28.54 -0.59
N ILE A 5 1.94 28.66 -0.73
CA ILE A 5 2.28 27.81 -0.64
C ILE A 5 2.20 26.94 -0.82
N HIS A 6 2.30 27.07 -1.31
CA HIS A 6 2.67 26.16 -1.52
C HIS A 6 2.93 25.55 -1.71
N PHE A 7 2.87 25.68 -2.17
CA PHE A 7 3.51 25.01 -2.47
C PHE A 7 3.74 24.32 -2.32
N GLY A 8 3.68 24.50 -2.67
CA GLY A 8 4.36 23.70 -2.70
C GLY A 8 4.00 22.90 -2.77
N ILE A 9 3.82 22.97 -3.16
CA ILE A 9 3.77 22.18 -3.32
C ILE A 9 3.78 21.46 -3.66
N VAL A 10 3.82 21.47 -4.04
CA VAL A 10 4.13 20.72 -4.45
C VAL A 10 4.44 19.97 -4.60
N THR A 11 4.58 19.94 -4.95
CA THR A 11 5.13 19.20 -5.16
C THR A 11 5.27 18.37 -5.19
N ARG A 12 5.44 18.25 -5.62
CA ARG A 12 5.80 17.41 -5.71
C ARG A 12 5.68 16.55 -5.82
N GLN A 13 5.68 16.31 -6.11
CA GLN A 13 5.77 15.44 -6.27
C GLN A 13 5.74 14.66 -6.44
N MET A 14 5.92 14.61 -6.74
CA MET A 14 6.03 13.89 -6.94
C MET A 14 5.79 13.08 -7.15
N SER A 15 5.79 12.98 -7.32
CA SER A 15 5.66 12.42 -7.59
C SER A 15 5.28 11.84 -8.38
N ALA A 16 5.63 12.24 -8.75
CA ALA A 16 5.20 11.93 -10.11
C ALA A 16 5.10 10.48 -10.41
N ALA A 17 6.02 9.72 -9.98
CA ALA A 17 5.99 8.27 -10.16
C ALA A 17 4.82 7.63 -9.42
N THR A 18 4.20 8.36 -8.55
CA THR A 18 3.08 7.85 -7.76
C THR A 18 1.78 8.12 -8.51
N GLY A 19 1.05 7.05 -8.83
CA GLY A 19 -0.21 7.20 -9.50
C GLY A 19 -1.33 7.63 -8.58
N ILE A 20 -2.48 7.89 -9.17
CA ILE A 20 -3.65 8.37 -8.44
C ILE A 20 -4.12 7.32 -7.43
N ILE A 21 -4.14 6.05 -7.85
CA ILE A 21 -4.61 4.99 -6.97
C ILE A 21 -3.62 4.75 -5.84
N ALA A 22 -2.33 4.74 -6.14
CA ALA A 22 -1.31 4.59 -5.11
C ALA A 22 -1.41 5.70 -4.07
N SER A 23 -1.62 6.93 -4.50
CA SER A 23 -1.78 8.06 -3.58
C SER A 23 -3.01 7.90 -2.71
N SER A 24 -4.12 7.46 -3.30
CA SER A 24 -5.36 7.23 -2.57
C SER A 24 -5.17 6.16 -1.50
N ILE A 25 -4.51 5.06 -1.87
CA ILE A 25 -4.22 3.97 -0.93
C ILE A 25 -3.40 4.50 0.25
N ARG A 26 -2.34 5.23 -0.06
CA ARG A 26 -1.45 5.77 0.98
C ARG A 26 -2.21 6.68 1.93
N ASN A 27 -2.99 7.59 1.38
CA ASN A 27 -3.71 8.56 2.20
C ASN A 27 -4.75 7.88 3.09
N LYS A 28 -5.48 6.93 2.55
CA LYS A 28 -6.52 6.24 3.31
C LYS A 28 -5.91 5.40 4.43
N LEU A 29 -4.85 4.68 4.16
CA LEU A 29 -4.20 3.84 5.18
C LEU A 29 -3.58 4.71 6.26
N GLN A 30 -2.93 5.80 5.89
CA GLN A 30 -2.33 6.68 6.87
C GLN A 30 -3.40 7.28 7.78
N HIS A 31 -4.49 7.71 7.20
CA HIS A 31 -5.56 8.36 7.96
C HIS A 31 -6.28 7.36 8.88
N ALA A 32 -6.60 6.19 8.36
CA ALA A 32 -7.39 5.21 9.12
C ALA A 32 -6.58 4.46 10.16
N LEU A 33 -5.33 4.11 9.84
CA LEU A 33 -4.52 3.24 10.69
C LEU A 33 -3.39 3.96 11.40
N GLN A 34 -3.16 5.22 11.06
CA GLN A 34 -2.12 6.03 11.69
C GLN A 34 -0.78 5.31 11.66
N ALA A 35 -0.41 4.86 10.48
CA ALA A 35 0.77 4.03 10.30
C ALA A 35 2.04 4.76 10.71
N LYS A 36 2.90 4.05 11.42
CA LYS A 36 4.23 4.55 11.79
C LYS A 36 5.22 4.33 10.67
N HIS A 37 4.96 3.36 9.82
CA HIS A 37 5.72 3.11 8.61
C HIS A 37 4.77 2.55 7.59
N MET A 38 4.91 2.97 6.34
CA MET A 38 4.04 2.49 5.28
C MET A 38 4.76 2.54 3.95
N GLU A 39 4.55 1.50 3.15
CA GLU A 39 5.02 1.47 1.77
C GLU A 39 3.87 1.02 0.89
N VAL A 40 3.70 1.68 -0.23
CA VAL A 40 2.70 1.30 -1.23
C VAL A 40 3.48 1.05 -2.53
N ILE A 41 3.48 -0.19 -2.97
CA ILE A 41 4.28 -0.62 -4.10
C ILE A 41 3.36 -1.08 -5.21
N ASN A 42 3.47 -0.44 -6.37
CA ASN A 42 2.72 -0.85 -7.54
C ASN A 42 3.48 -1.97 -8.22
N GLU A 43 2.93 -3.18 -8.16
CA GLU A 43 3.55 -4.37 -8.73
C GLU A 43 2.94 -4.77 -10.06
N SER A 44 2.18 -3.88 -10.67
CA SER A 44 1.52 -4.20 -11.94
C SER A 44 2.51 -4.62 -13.02
N TYR A 45 3.74 -4.08 -12.97
CA TYR A 45 4.77 -4.43 -13.96
C TYR A 45 5.11 -5.93 -13.95
N MET A 46 4.78 -6.63 -12.87
CA MET A 46 5.06 -8.06 -12.74
C MET A 46 3.97 -8.92 -13.38
N HIS A 47 2.97 -8.28 -13.96
CA HIS A 47 1.83 -8.96 -14.55
C HIS A 47 1.67 -8.50 -16.00
N ASN A 48 0.94 -9.25 -16.77
CA ASN A 48 0.78 -8.94 -18.19
C ASN A 48 -0.28 -7.86 -18.37
N VAL A 49 0.08 -6.62 -18.00
CA VAL A 49 -0.82 -5.47 -18.07
C VAL A 49 -0.09 -4.29 -18.70
N PRO A 50 -0.82 -3.30 -19.19
CA PRO A 50 -0.21 -2.14 -19.82
C PRO A 50 0.72 -1.38 -18.86
N LYS A 51 1.73 -0.76 -19.44
CA LYS A 51 2.62 0.10 -18.67
C LYS A 51 1.82 1.22 -18.03
N GLY A 52 2.12 1.52 -16.78
CA GLY A 52 1.40 2.56 -16.06
C GLY A 52 0.14 2.08 -15.37
N ALA A 53 -0.20 0.80 -15.53
CA ALA A 53 -1.38 0.26 -14.87
C ALA A 53 -1.24 0.29 -13.34
N GLU A 54 -2.35 0.43 -12.67
CA GLU A 54 -2.42 0.43 -11.20
C GLU A 54 -3.41 -0.62 -10.75
N THR A 55 -3.11 -1.89 -11.03
CA THR A 55 -4.03 -3.00 -10.78
C THR A 55 -3.54 -3.98 -9.73
N HIS A 56 -2.24 -3.98 -9.45
CA HIS A 56 -1.63 -4.93 -8.51
C HIS A 56 -0.74 -4.16 -7.55
N PHE A 57 -1.05 -4.26 -6.27
CA PHE A 57 -0.31 -3.52 -5.25
C PHE A 57 0.14 -4.41 -4.12
N LYS A 58 1.24 -4.02 -3.52
CA LYS A 58 1.67 -4.54 -2.23
C LYS A 58 1.73 -3.37 -1.26
N VAL A 59 1.12 -3.54 -0.10
CA VAL A 59 1.18 -2.51 0.94
C VAL A 59 1.85 -3.08 2.17
N VAL A 60 2.72 -2.27 2.76
CA VAL A 60 3.35 -2.58 4.04
C VAL A 60 2.82 -1.54 5.01
N VAL A 61 2.17 -1.99 6.07
CA VAL A 61 1.59 -1.09 7.07
C VAL A 61 2.08 -1.51 8.44
N VAL A 62 2.68 -0.57 9.15
CA VAL A 62 3.13 -0.78 10.51
C VAL A 62 2.31 0.13 11.40
N SER A 63 1.52 -0.44 12.29
CA SER A 63 0.59 0.33 13.10
C SER A 63 0.39 -0.29 14.48
N ASP A 64 0.28 0.58 15.49
CA ASP A 64 -0.07 0.14 16.83
C ASP A 64 -1.47 -0.50 16.87
N GLN A 65 -2.33 -0.15 15.93
CA GLN A 65 -3.68 -0.69 15.90
C GLN A 65 -3.72 -2.18 15.60
N PHE A 66 -2.62 -2.74 15.12
CA PHE A 66 -2.53 -4.17 14.85
C PHE A 66 -2.15 -4.97 16.10
N ASP A 67 -1.77 -4.30 17.17
CA ASP A 67 -1.32 -4.99 18.38
C ASP A 67 -2.45 -5.85 18.95
N GLY A 68 -2.12 -7.10 19.26
CA GLY A 68 -3.10 -8.02 19.79
C GLY A 68 -4.04 -8.66 18.79
N LEU A 69 -3.91 -8.30 17.50
CA LEU A 69 -4.80 -8.83 16.47
C LEU A 69 -4.12 -9.92 15.64
N PRO A 70 -4.83 -11.02 15.35
CA PRO A 70 -4.30 -12.02 14.43
C PRO A 70 -4.22 -11.46 13.02
N LEU A 71 -3.40 -12.08 12.18
CA LEU A 71 -3.14 -11.58 10.83
C LEU A 71 -4.42 -11.40 10.01
N ILE A 72 -5.34 -12.34 10.14
CA ILE A 72 -6.57 -12.26 9.34
C ILE A 72 -7.37 -11.01 9.67
N LYS A 73 -7.37 -10.59 10.92
CA LYS A 73 -8.09 -9.36 11.30
C LYS A 73 -7.36 -8.12 10.81
N ARG A 74 -6.03 -8.14 10.83
CA ARG A 74 -5.25 -7.02 10.29
C ARG A 74 -5.52 -6.84 8.80
N HIS A 75 -5.50 -7.94 8.06
CA HIS A 75 -5.76 -7.91 6.63
C HIS A 75 -7.17 -7.44 6.33
N ARG A 76 -8.13 -7.85 7.14
CA ARG A 76 -9.51 -7.40 6.98
C ARG A 76 -9.63 -5.89 7.18
N MET A 77 -8.93 -5.35 8.16
CA MET A 77 -8.91 -3.91 8.39
C MET A 77 -8.38 -3.16 7.17
N VAL A 78 -7.29 -3.64 6.60
CA VAL A 78 -6.72 -3.01 5.41
C VAL A 78 -7.68 -3.11 4.23
N ASN A 79 -8.27 -4.29 4.02
CA ASN A 79 -9.21 -4.48 2.93
C ASN A 79 -10.43 -3.57 3.09
N ASP A 80 -10.92 -3.39 4.31
CA ASP A 80 -12.07 -2.52 4.55
C ASP A 80 -11.74 -1.06 4.22
N VAL A 81 -10.56 -0.61 4.60
CA VAL A 81 -10.11 0.75 4.31
C VAL A 81 -10.01 0.98 2.81
N LEU A 82 -9.57 -0.05 2.07
CA LEU A 82 -9.32 0.06 0.63
C LEU A 82 -10.46 -0.52 -0.20
N LYS A 83 -11.64 -0.63 0.37
CA LYS A 83 -12.77 -1.27 -0.30
C LYS A 83 -13.07 -0.64 -1.65
N GLU A 84 -13.04 0.69 -1.74
CA GLU A 84 -13.34 1.36 -2.99
C GLU A 84 -12.33 1.02 -4.07
N GLU A 85 -11.05 1.05 -3.72
CA GLU A 85 -10.00 0.74 -4.68
C GLU A 85 -10.11 -0.70 -5.18
N LEU A 86 -10.43 -1.62 -4.25
CA LEU A 86 -10.59 -3.02 -4.61
C LEU A 86 -11.79 -3.26 -5.52
N GLN A 87 -12.83 -2.44 -5.39
CA GLN A 87 -14.00 -2.55 -6.25
C GLN A 87 -13.81 -1.88 -7.60
N ASN A 88 -12.90 -0.90 -7.70
CA ASN A 88 -12.84 -0.02 -8.84
C ASN A 88 -11.55 -0.12 -9.64
N GLY A 89 -10.82 -1.21 -9.55
CA GLY A 89 -9.67 -1.38 -10.44
C GLY A 89 -8.50 -2.13 -9.87
N VAL A 90 -8.37 -2.21 -8.56
CA VAL A 90 -7.28 -2.99 -7.97
C VAL A 90 -7.69 -4.46 -7.97
N HIS A 91 -7.01 -5.26 -8.77
CA HIS A 91 -7.33 -6.68 -8.91
C HIS A 91 -6.71 -7.53 -7.82
N ALA A 92 -5.57 -7.11 -7.32
CA ALA A 92 -4.86 -7.89 -6.31
C ALA A 92 -4.15 -6.97 -5.35
N LEU A 93 -4.21 -7.34 -4.08
CA LEU A 93 -3.57 -6.58 -3.01
C LEU A 93 -2.85 -7.54 -2.09
N SER A 94 -1.55 -7.37 -1.98
CA SER A 94 -0.72 -8.13 -1.06
C SER A 94 -0.48 -7.25 0.16
N ILE A 95 -0.66 -7.81 1.36
CA ILE A 95 -0.63 -7.02 2.58
C ILE A 95 0.44 -7.56 3.53
N VAL A 96 1.30 -6.67 4.01
CA VAL A 96 2.20 -6.94 5.11
C VAL A 96 1.77 -6.02 6.24
N ALA A 97 1.22 -6.59 7.31
CA ALA A 97 0.68 -5.83 8.43
C ALA A 97 1.44 -6.22 9.69
N LYS A 98 2.16 -5.27 10.29
CA LYS A 98 2.98 -5.54 11.45
C LYS A 98 2.75 -4.50 12.54
N THR A 99 2.99 -4.91 13.78
CA THR A 99 3.09 -3.94 14.87
C THR A 99 4.46 -3.27 14.79
N PRO A 100 4.62 -2.11 15.42
CA PRO A 100 5.95 -1.47 15.44
C PRO A 100 7.03 -2.39 16.01
N GLN A 101 6.71 -3.16 17.04
CA GLN A 101 7.68 -4.08 17.61
C GLN A 101 8.09 -5.16 16.62
N GLN A 102 7.12 -5.73 15.91
CA GLN A 102 7.41 -6.76 14.92
C GLN A 102 8.27 -6.20 13.78
N TRP A 103 8.00 -4.97 13.38
CA TRP A 103 8.77 -4.33 12.32
C TRP A 103 10.21 -4.10 12.76
N GLU A 104 10.41 -3.61 13.99
CA GLU A 104 11.75 -3.34 14.49
C GLU A 104 12.59 -4.60 14.66
N THR A 105 11.95 -5.72 14.97
CA THR A 105 12.68 -6.99 15.13
C THR A 105 12.86 -7.73 13.82
N SER A 106 12.24 -7.25 12.73
CA SER A 106 12.41 -7.84 11.41
C SER A 106 13.63 -7.23 10.73
N ASP A 107 14.01 -7.78 9.58
CA ASP A 107 15.10 -7.22 8.78
C ASP A 107 14.63 -6.02 7.95
N LYS A 108 13.35 -5.70 8.01
CA LYS A 108 12.76 -4.55 7.30
C LYS A 108 12.91 -4.65 5.78
N ILE A 109 13.11 -5.86 5.30
CA ILE A 109 13.18 -6.12 3.87
C ILE A 109 11.79 -6.44 3.37
N VAL A 110 11.40 -5.77 2.29
CA VAL A 110 10.10 -5.99 1.67
C VAL A 110 10.35 -6.67 0.33
N GLU A 111 9.99 -7.94 0.26
CA GLU A 111 10.18 -8.71 -0.97
C GLU A 111 9.01 -8.51 -1.90
N SER A 112 9.28 -8.59 -3.20
CA SER A 112 8.22 -8.56 -4.19
C SER A 112 7.31 -9.76 -4.03
N SER A 113 6.04 -9.57 -4.35
CA SER A 113 5.09 -10.66 -4.37
C SER A 113 5.45 -11.64 -5.48
N PRO A 114 5.08 -12.92 -5.35
CA PRO A 114 5.33 -13.87 -6.44
C PRO A 114 4.64 -13.42 -7.72
N ASN A 115 5.30 -13.65 -8.85
CA ASN A 115 4.71 -13.36 -10.14
C ASN A 115 3.46 -14.21 -10.35
N CYS A 116 2.53 -13.64 -11.07
CA CYS A 116 1.37 -14.39 -11.51
C CYS A 116 1.82 -15.39 -12.58
N ARG A 117 1.55 -16.67 -12.36
CA ARG A 117 1.98 -17.70 -13.29
C ARG A 117 0.81 -18.50 -13.83
N GLY A 118 -0.33 -17.95 -13.71
CA GLY A 118 -1.50 -18.68 -14.18
C GLY A 118 -1.81 -19.86 -13.32
N GLY A 119 -1.28 -19.87 -12.20
CA GLY A 119 -1.63 -20.86 -11.51
C GLY A 119 -1.37 -21.15 -10.13
N PHE A 120 -1.14 -21.34 -10.06
CA PHE A 120 -0.94 -21.60 -9.15
C PHE A 120 -0.24 -22.10 -8.74
N GLY A 121 -0.10 -22.14 -8.35
CA GLY A 121 0.62 -22.42 -8.05
C GLY A 121 1.18 -22.66 -8.07
N LYS A 122 1.31 -22.59 -8.16
CA LYS A 122 2.03 -22.73 -8.19
C LYS A 122 2.34 -22.68 -7.84
#